data_7cab18a97deb971e9c5236ce8fc25058
#
_entry.id   7cab18a97deb971e9c5236ce8fc25058
#
_cell.length_a   1.000
_cell.length_b   1.000
_cell.length_c   1.000
_cell.angle_alpha   90.00
_cell.angle_beta   90.00
_cell.angle_gamma   90.00
#
_symmetry.space_group_name_H-M   'P 1'
#
loop_
_entity.id
_entity.type
_entity.pdbx_description
1 polymer ?
#
loop_
_entity_poly.entity_id
_entity_poly.type
_entity_poly.pdbx_seq_one_letter_code
_entity_poly.pdbx_strand_id
1 'polypeptide(L)'
;MRHPARFLIVLSLTALICLVAADPPDPSNSPIANPLPPKQPIIGAWLRSGSRDPLRQLVIILATHVHAYNEVSAFSYTVEANGSLTANDPVNDAVLVDLARNNDVRVVPTVSSTWDSRNIVAMLKDPKLRANHLNAILNVARAPYVDGIDIDYENLPPDSRQGFTEFITSLAILLHREGKTLSVTVPAKVRDNDGGTINAFADYAALGLAADQVRLMAYEYHGKTGGPQPNAPIWWIRQVATYAASVIPPEKVILGIHLYAYDWGGKDTPAMWWSDVQALETRYGGKQTFVEKDDRGILGESMMTYSIIHSPMCPTDFYDCAPYTVEKHTVWFVDAKYVAFAWQIVRDLKLGGMVMWRPGGEDPAMWDVFTQQ
;
A
#
# COMPACT_ATOMS: atom_id res chain seq x y z
N MET A 1 -67.76 29.13 58.41
CA MET A 1 -67.29 27.81 58.13
C MET A 1 -65.83 27.95 57.70
N ARG A 2 -64.87 27.51 58.50
CA ARG A 2 -63.43 27.75 58.37
C ARG A 2 -62.77 26.49 57.80
N HIS A 3 -62.09 26.55 56.67
CA HIS A 3 -61.22 25.51 56.17
C HIS A 3 -59.82 25.66 56.79
N PRO A 4 -59.15 24.57 57.21
CA PRO A 4 -57.77 24.60 57.68
C PRO A 4 -56.79 24.42 56.51
N ALA A 5 -55.79 25.29 56.47
CA ALA A 5 -54.64 25.22 55.55
C ALA A 5 -53.73 24.03 55.96
N ARG A 6 -53.39 23.21 54.97
CA ARG A 6 -52.36 22.18 55.08
C ARG A 6 -51.00 22.76 54.70
N PHE A 7 -50.05 22.82 55.62
CA PHE A 7 -48.64 23.12 55.40
C PHE A 7 -47.97 21.90 54.81
N LEU A 8 -47.40 22.05 53.63
CA LEU A 8 -46.53 21.05 53.05
C LEU A 8 -45.09 21.41 53.43
N ILE A 9 -44.45 20.54 54.19
CA ILE A 9 -43.03 20.65 54.54
C ILE A 9 -42.25 19.97 53.41
N VAL A 10 -41.50 20.76 52.60
CA VAL A 10 -40.56 20.25 51.61
C VAL A 10 -39.22 20.06 52.31
N LEU A 11 -38.86 18.81 52.58
CA LEU A 11 -37.49 18.44 52.98
C LEU A 11 -36.58 18.46 51.73
N SER A 12 -35.69 19.45 51.64
CA SER A 12 -34.60 19.43 50.65
C SER A 12 -33.47 18.51 51.14
N LEU A 13 -33.31 17.35 50.47
CA LEU A 13 -32.19 16.48 50.67
C LEU A 13 -31.04 16.98 49.76
N THR A 14 -30.08 17.71 50.32
CA THR A 14 -28.83 18.07 49.66
C THR A 14 -27.89 16.85 49.74
N ALA A 15 -27.81 16.06 48.69
CA ALA A 15 -26.81 15.03 48.54
C ALA A 15 -25.44 15.70 48.18
N LEU A 16 -24.55 15.64 49.16
CA LEU A 16 -23.14 16.03 48.97
C LEU A 16 -22.44 14.94 48.14
N ILE A 17 -22.29 15.14 46.85
CA ILE A 17 -21.49 14.26 45.97
C ILE A 17 -20.02 14.61 46.23
N CYS A 18 -19.33 13.78 47.02
CA CYS A 18 -17.87 13.80 47.06
C CYS A 18 -17.34 13.31 45.70
N LEU A 19 -16.90 14.22 44.88
CA LEU A 19 -16.03 13.88 43.74
C LEU A 19 -14.69 13.40 44.34
N VAL A 20 -14.51 12.10 44.39
CA VAL A 20 -13.19 11.51 44.54
C VAL A 20 -12.51 11.73 43.15
N ALA A 21 -11.58 12.65 43.11
CA ALA A 21 -10.69 12.79 41.96
C ALA A 21 -9.90 11.48 41.83
N ALA A 22 -10.24 10.66 40.86
CA ALA A 22 -9.40 9.53 40.50
C ALA A 22 -8.08 10.08 39.95
N ASP A 23 -6.98 9.65 40.52
CA ASP A 23 -5.65 9.95 39.99
C ASP A 23 -5.59 9.56 38.51
N PRO A 24 -4.94 10.36 37.68
CA PRO A 24 -4.75 10.00 36.28
C PRO A 24 -4.03 8.63 36.23
N PRO A 25 -4.46 7.71 35.32
CA PRO A 25 -3.84 6.41 35.23
C PRO A 25 -2.34 6.58 34.95
N ASP A 26 -1.52 5.92 35.75
CA ASP A 26 -0.07 5.85 35.58
C ASP A 26 0.24 5.29 34.18
N PRO A 27 0.92 6.04 33.31
CA PRO A 27 1.23 5.60 31.96
C PRO A 27 2.17 4.37 31.92
N SER A 28 2.78 4.01 33.05
CA SER A 28 3.72 2.88 33.14
C SER A 28 3.05 1.51 33.35
N ASN A 29 1.72 1.43 33.55
CA ASN A 29 1.08 0.21 34.06
C ASN A 29 -0.03 -0.38 33.18
N SER A 30 -0.04 -0.09 31.89
CA SER A 30 -0.87 -0.85 30.95
C SER A 30 0.04 -1.51 29.92
N PRO A 31 0.21 -2.84 29.97
CA PRO A 31 0.77 -3.54 28.82
C PRO A 31 -0.26 -3.40 27.69
N ILE A 32 -0.01 -2.47 26.77
CA ILE A 32 -0.66 -2.48 25.46
C ILE A 32 -0.15 -3.76 24.82
N ALA A 33 -0.96 -4.82 24.87
CA ALA A 33 -0.65 -6.04 24.14
C ALA A 33 -0.69 -5.67 22.66
N ASN A 34 0.49 -5.49 22.07
CA ASN A 34 0.60 -5.43 20.62
C ASN A 34 -0.08 -6.69 20.08
N PRO A 35 -0.96 -6.58 19.06
CA PRO A 35 -1.45 -7.77 18.37
C PRO A 35 -0.23 -8.62 17.98
N LEU A 36 -0.24 -9.89 18.38
CA LEU A 36 0.85 -10.80 18.06
C LEU A 36 1.07 -10.79 16.54
N PRO A 37 2.32 -10.71 16.06
CA PRO A 37 2.62 -10.82 14.65
C PRO A 37 1.99 -12.11 14.10
N PRO A 38 1.48 -12.10 12.87
CA PRO A 38 0.89 -13.29 12.27
C PRO A 38 1.87 -14.44 12.33
N LYS A 39 1.41 -15.65 12.68
CA LYS A 39 2.25 -16.87 12.76
C LYS A 39 2.86 -17.27 11.40
N GLN A 40 2.30 -16.74 10.31
CA GLN A 40 2.77 -16.95 8.94
C GLN A 40 3.13 -15.60 8.30
N PRO A 41 4.11 -15.58 7.38
CA PRO A 41 4.41 -14.36 6.63
C PRO A 41 3.17 -13.83 5.91
N ILE A 42 3.05 -12.51 5.86
CA ILE A 42 1.97 -11.86 5.12
C ILE A 42 2.20 -12.07 3.62
N ILE A 43 1.15 -12.51 2.95
CA ILE A 43 1.01 -12.48 1.50
C ILE A 43 -0.16 -11.54 1.23
N GLY A 44 0.18 -10.29 0.98
CA GLY A 44 -0.79 -9.20 0.90
C GLY A 44 -0.96 -8.64 -0.50
N ALA A 45 -2.09 -7.97 -0.72
CA ALA A 45 -2.35 -7.24 -1.95
C ALA A 45 -2.82 -5.82 -1.65
N TRP A 46 -2.21 -4.85 -2.30
CA TRP A 46 -2.81 -3.54 -2.48
C TRP A 46 -3.76 -3.57 -3.68
N LEU A 47 -4.97 -3.08 -3.47
CA LEU A 47 -6.04 -3.11 -4.46
C LEU A 47 -6.49 -1.68 -4.76
N ARG A 48 -6.47 -1.30 -6.03
CA ARG A 48 -6.95 0.02 -6.42
C ARG A 48 -8.48 0.07 -6.36
N SER A 49 -9.01 0.98 -5.55
CA SER A 49 -10.42 1.34 -5.54
C SER A 49 -10.68 2.44 -6.58
N GLY A 50 -11.77 2.36 -7.35
CA GLY A 50 -12.18 3.42 -8.27
C GLY A 50 -12.70 2.98 -9.64
N SER A 51 -13.49 3.84 -10.27
CA SER A 51 -14.42 3.60 -11.40
C SER A 51 -13.83 3.20 -12.75
N ARG A 52 -12.51 3.12 -12.90
CA ARG A 52 -11.87 2.73 -14.17
C ARG A 52 -11.46 1.27 -14.25
N ASP A 53 -11.36 0.58 -13.12
CA ASP A 53 -11.20 -0.86 -13.08
C ASP A 53 -12.56 -1.48 -12.74
N PRO A 54 -13.18 -2.19 -13.67
CA PRO A 54 -14.47 -2.80 -13.37
C PRO A 54 -14.29 -3.72 -12.15
N LEU A 55 -15.15 -3.54 -11.15
CA LEU A 55 -15.36 -4.40 -9.97
C LEU A 55 -15.09 -5.86 -10.20
N ARG A 56 -15.52 -6.30 -11.37
CA ARG A 56 -15.39 -7.67 -11.80
C ARG A 56 -13.95 -8.16 -11.79
N GLN A 57 -12.97 -7.30 -12.09
CA GLN A 57 -11.57 -7.72 -12.11
C GLN A 57 -11.01 -7.88 -10.69
N LEU A 58 -11.23 -6.93 -9.78
CA LEU A 58 -10.75 -7.04 -8.40
C LEU A 58 -11.34 -8.24 -7.67
N VAL A 59 -12.65 -8.45 -7.83
CA VAL A 59 -13.33 -9.60 -7.23
C VAL A 59 -12.89 -10.92 -7.87
N ILE A 60 -12.71 -10.96 -9.20
CA ILE A 60 -12.23 -12.16 -9.90
C ILE A 60 -10.80 -12.50 -9.47
N ILE A 61 -9.91 -11.51 -9.39
CA ILE A 61 -8.51 -11.69 -9.00
C ILE A 61 -8.43 -12.28 -7.59
N LEU A 62 -9.13 -11.67 -6.63
CA LEU A 62 -9.18 -12.20 -5.27
C LEU A 62 -9.86 -13.55 -5.22
N ALA A 63 -10.98 -13.74 -5.89
CA ALA A 63 -11.71 -15.01 -5.88
C ALA A 63 -10.89 -16.15 -6.48
N THR A 64 -10.07 -15.87 -7.51
CA THR A 64 -9.25 -16.89 -8.16
C THR A 64 -8.11 -17.39 -7.28
N HIS A 65 -7.53 -16.50 -6.44
CA HIS A 65 -6.35 -16.78 -5.63
C HIS A 65 -6.54 -16.43 -4.15
N VAL A 66 -7.78 -16.33 -3.68
CA VAL A 66 -8.10 -15.88 -2.32
C VAL A 66 -7.38 -16.68 -1.24
N HIS A 67 -7.15 -17.97 -1.44
CA HIS A 67 -6.43 -18.82 -0.49
C HIS A 67 -4.91 -18.57 -0.43
N ALA A 68 -4.36 -17.82 -1.39
CA ALA A 68 -2.96 -17.42 -1.37
C ALA A 68 -2.74 -16.13 -0.57
N TYR A 69 -3.78 -15.31 -0.39
CA TYR A 69 -3.71 -14.10 0.40
C TYR A 69 -4.10 -14.36 1.85
N ASN A 70 -3.44 -13.65 2.77
CA ASN A 70 -3.88 -13.57 4.16
C ASN A 70 -4.17 -12.11 4.61
N GLU A 71 -3.94 -11.13 3.72
CA GLU A 71 -4.25 -9.73 3.97
C GLU A 71 -4.55 -8.97 2.68
N VAL A 72 -5.55 -8.10 2.69
CA VAL A 72 -5.88 -7.21 1.57
C VAL A 72 -6.02 -5.76 2.04
N SER A 73 -5.50 -4.84 1.22
CA SER A 73 -5.51 -3.40 1.47
C SER A 73 -6.05 -2.68 0.24
N ALA A 74 -7.37 -2.39 0.24
CA ALA A 74 -7.97 -1.57 -0.80
C ALA A 74 -7.69 -0.09 -0.51
N PHE A 75 -7.44 0.70 -1.55
CA PHE A 75 -7.31 2.16 -1.48
C PHE A 75 -8.69 2.80 -1.31
N SER A 76 -9.31 2.51 -0.16
CA SER A 76 -10.72 2.79 0.11
C SER A 76 -10.99 4.25 0.46
N TYR A 77 -10.00 4.98 0.96
CA TYR A 77 -10.21 6.32 1.49
C TYR A 77 -9.14 7.30 1.04
N THR A 78 -9.58 8.53 0.74
CA THR A 78 -8.72 9.69 0.45
C THR A 78 -8.92 10.77 1.50
N VAL A 79 -7.81 11.44 1.88
CA VAL A 79 -7.80 12.50 2.89
C VAL A 79 -8.26 13.84 2.32
N GLU A 80 -9.22 14.47 2.97
CA GLU A 80 -9.73 15.79 2.62
C GLU A 80 -9.02 16.91 3.38
N ALA A 81 -9.15 18.14 2.88
CA ALA A 81 -8.48 19.32 3.44
C ALA A 81 -8.85 19.63 4.91
N ASN A 82 -10.05 19.23 5.35
CA ASN A 82 -10.52 19.38 6.73
C ASN A 82 -10.16 18.21 7.65
N GLY A 83 -9.39 17.25 7.16
CA GLY A 83 -9.02 16.02 7.87
C GLY A 83 -10.07 14.90 7.84
N SER A 84 -11.21 15.09 7.18
CA SER A 84 -12.17 14.01 6.96
C SER A 84 -11.67 13.04 5.88
N LEU A 85 -12.37 11.92 5.72
CA LEU A 85 -12.09 10.92 4.71
C LEU A 85 -13.23 10.85 3.70
N THR A 86 -12.90 10.79 2.42
CA THR A 86 -13.83 10.43 1.35
C THR A 86 -13.64 8.97 0.97
N ALA A 87 -14.71 8.19 0.96
CA ALA A 87 -14.68 6.82 0.46
C ALA A 87 -14.61 6.82 -1.07
N ASN A 88 -13.64 6.09 -1.62
CA ASN A 88 -13.35 6.09 -3.06
C ASN A 88 -14.33 5.22 -3.86
N ASP A 89 -14.70 4.05 -3.32
CA ASP A 89 -15.61 3.11 -3.98
C ASP A 89 -16.34 2.19 -2.97
N PRO A 90 -17.28 2.73 -2.17
CA PRO A 90 -17.87 1.99 -1.05
C PRO A 90 -18.68 0.75 -1.48
N VAL A 91 -19.22 0.72 -2.69
CA VAL A 91 -19.99 -0.43 -3.18
C VAL A 91 -19.08 -1.61 -3.47
N ASN A 92 -17.92 -1.33 -4.04
CA ASN A 92 -16.94 -2.32 -4.44
C ASN A 92 -16.17 -2.84 -3.23
N ASP A 93 -15.87 -1.94 -2.30
CA ASP A 93 -15.24 -2.28 -1.05
C ASP A 93 -16.11 -3.25 -0.22
N ALA A 94 -17.44 -3.11 -0.26
CA ALA A 94 -18.33 -4.04 0.44
C ALA A 94 -18.25 -5.46 -0.12
N VAL A 95 -18.21 -5.63 -1.45
CA VAL A 95 -18.06 -6.97 -2.08
C VAL A 95 -16.69 -7.57 -1.76
N LEU A 96 -15.64 -6.75 -1.77
CA LEU A 96 -14.29 -7.16 -1.40
C LEU A 96 -14.21 -7.64 0.05
N VAL A 97 -14.82 -6.89 0.97
CA VAL A 97 -14.90 -7.23 2.39
C VAL A 97 -15.59 -8.57 2.58
N ASP A 98 -16.75 -8.78 1.93
CA ASP A 98 -17.49 -10.05 2.04
C ASP A 98 -16.65 -11.23 1.54
N LEU A 99 -15.95 -11.06 0.41
CA LEU A 99 -15.07 -12.10 -0.13
C LEU A 99 -13.91 -12.41 0.81
N ALA A 100 -13.23 -11.38 1.30
CA ALA A 100 -12.10 -11.53 2.22
C ALA A 100 -12.52 -12.24 3.51
N ARG A 101 -13.61 -11.80 4.13
CA ARG A 101 -14.14 -12.36 5.38
C ARG A 101 -14.57 -13.83 5.25
N ASN A 102 -15.17 -14.20 4.12
CA ASN A 102 -15.58 -15.58 3.86
C ASN A 102 -14.41 -16.52 3.63
N ASN A 103 -13.19 -16.00 3.50
CA ASN A 103 -11.97 -16.77 3.23
C ASN A 103 -10.86 -16.50 4.27
N ASP A 104 -11.20 -15.98 5.45
CA ASP A 104 -10.26 -15.69 6.55
C ASP A 104 -9.10 -14.75 6.17
N VAL A 105 -9.32 -13.88 5.17
CA VAL A 105 -8.37 -12.85 4.73
C VAL A 105 -8.60 -11.58 5.53
N ARG A 106 -7.54 -11.04 6.11
CA ARG A 106 -7.59 -9.78 6.87
C ARG A 106 -7.89 -8.61 5.96
N VAL A 107 -8.73 -7.69 6.44
CA VAL A 107 -9.12 -6.47 5.74
C VAL A 107 -8.46 -5.26 6.42
N VAL A 108 -7.49 -4.67 5.74
CA VAL A 108 -6.68 -3.54 6.21
C VAL A 108 -6.78 -2.39 5.19
N PRO A 109 -7.89 -1.63 5.16
CA PRO A 109 -8.10 -0.60 4.15
C PRO A 109 -7.01 0.47 4.19
N THR A 110 -6.57 0.91 3.01
CA THR A 110 -5.59 1.97 2.84
C THR A 110 -6.26 3.33 2.85
N VAL A 111 -5.75 4.22 3.69
CA VAL A 111 -6.02 5.66 3.67
C VAL A 111 -4.86 6.34 2.97
N SER A 112 -5.12 6.91 1.80
CA SER A 112 -4.09 7.51 0.96
C SER A 112 -4.22 9.03 0.84
N SER A 113 -3.10 9.70 0.59
CA SER A 113 -3.11 11.08 0.12
C SER A 113 -3.47 11.14 -1.37
N THR A 114 -3.92 12.31 -1.83
CA THR A 114 -3.82 12.63 -3.25
C THR A 114 -2.35 12.82 -3.62
N TRP A 115 -2.03 12.87 -4.93
CA TRP A 115 -0.68 13.21 -5.40
C TRP A 115 -0.17 14.53 -4.80
N ASP A 116 -1.08 15.44 -4.50
CA ASP A 116 -0.81 16.70 -3.81
C ASP A 116 -0.87 16.49 -2.29
N SER A 117 0.28 16.44 -1.65
CA SER A 117 0.41 16.20 -0.21
C SER A 117 0.06 17.40 0.70
N ARG A 118 -0.38 18.56 0.15
CA ARG A 118 -0.64 19.78 0.92
C ARG A 118 -1.65 19.59 2.06
N ASN A 119 -2.68 18.78 1.84
CA ASN A 119 -3.66 18.47 2.88
C ASN A 119 -3.01 17.73 4.06
N ILE A 120 -2.12 16.79 3.79
CA ILE A 120 -1.39 16.04 4.81
C ILE A 120 -0.45 16.96 5.57
N VAL A 121 0.33 17.80 4.85
CA VAL A 121 1.24 18.76 5.49
C VAL A 121 0.50 19.73 6.40
N ALA A 122 -0.66 20.24 5.98
CA ALA A 122 -1.51 21.11 6.80
C ALA A 122 -2.02 20.36 8.05
N MET A 123 -2.50 19.12 7.88
CA MET A 123 -2.98 18.27 8.98
C MET A 123 -1.87 17.98 10.00
N LEU A 124 -0.65 17.70 9.55
CA LEU A 124 0.48 17.44 10.46
C LEU A 124 0.85 18.66 11.31
N LYS A 125 0.65 19.88 10.79
CA LYS A 125 1.00 21.15 11.46
C LYS A 125 -0.13 21.71 12.35
N ASP A 126 -1.39 21.38 12.05
CA ASP A 126 -2.56 21.89 12.79
C ASP A 126 -3.13 20.83 13.75
N PRO A 127 -3.05 21.02 15.08
CA PRO A 127 -3.56 20.04 16.05
C PRO A 127 -5.06 19.74 15.91
N LYS A 128 -5.87 20.71 15.46
CA LYS A 128 -7.32 20.51 15.27
C LYS A 128 -7.59 19.63 14.04
N LEU A 129 -6.93 19.90 12.93
CA LEU A 129 -7.04 19.08 11.72
C LEU A 129 -6.54 17.67 12.00
N ARG A 130 -5.41 17.52 12.72
CA ARG A 130 -4.86 16.24 13.13
C ARG A 130 -5.83 15.45 14.01
N ALA A 131 -6.47 16.09 14.99
CA ALA A 131 -7.47 15.44 15.83
C ALA A 131 -8.70 15.01 15.02
N ASN A 132 -9.20 15.84 14.10
CA ASN A 132 -10.30 15.47 13.21
C ASN A 132 -9.94 14.25 12.37
N HIS A 133 -8.72 14.22 11.83
CA HIS A 133 -8.24 13.15 10.98
C HIS A 133 -8.08 11.82 11.73
N LEU A 134 -7.46 11.85 12.92
CA LEU A 134 -7.38 10.69 13.81
C LEU A 134 -8.77 10.10 14.10
N ASN A 135 -9.74 10.95 14.43
CA ASN A 135 -11.12 10.52 14.67
C ASN A 135 -11.79 9.93 13.42
N ALA A 136 -11.53 10.51 12.24
CA ALA A 136 -12.07 9.98 10.98
C ALA A 136 -11.54 8.56 10.70
N ILE A 137 -10.23 8.33 10.89
CA ILE A 137 -9.61 7.01 10.74
C ILE A 137 -10.17 6.02 11.78
N LEU A 138 -10.30 6.42 13.04
CA LEU A 138 -10.87 5.57 14.08
C LEU A 138 -12.30 5.14 13.77
N ASN A 139 -13.11 6.01 13.19
CA ASN A 139 -14.47 5.68 12.79
C ASN A 139 -14.49 4.58 11.71
N VAL A 140 -13.54 4.58 10.77
CA VAL A 140 -13.35 3.48 9.81
C VAL A 140 -12.90 2.21 10.53
N ALA A 141 -11.89 2.30 11.40
CA ALA A 141 -11.29 1.17 12.10
C ALA A 141 -12.28 0.41 12.99
N ARG A 142 -13.29 1.10 13.54
CA ARG A 142 -14.33 0.51 14.42
C ARG A 142 -15.30 -0.40 13.67
N ALA A 143 -15.32 -0.39 12.36
CA ALA A 143 -16.13 -1.35 11.61
C ALA A 143 -15.69 -2.79 11.96
N PRO A 144 -16.64 -3.71 12.24
CA PRO A 144 -16.31 -5.04 12.75
C PRO A 144 -15.54 -5.92 11.76
N TYR A 145 -15.58 -5.56 10.48
CA TYR A 145 -14.88 -6.25 9.41
C TYR A 145 -13.48 -5.69 9.12
N VAL A 146 -13.08 -4.59 9.75
CA VAL A 146 -11.75 -3.99 9.60
C VAL A 146 -10.82 -4.57 10.65
N ASP A 147 -9.68 -5.12 10.23
CA ASP A 147 -8.67 -5.72 11.12
C ASP A 147 -7.53 -4.75 11.44
N GLY A 148 -7.36 -3.72 10.64
CA GLY A 148 -6.34 -2.67 10.79
C GLY A 148 -6.52 -1.55 9.79
N ILE A 149 -5.59 -0.61 9.81
CA ILE A 149 -5.53 0.52 8.85
C ILE A 149 -4.13 0.56 8.24
N ASP A 150 -4.06 0.81 6.93
CA ASP A 150 -2.84 1.11 6.21
C ASP A 150 -2.77 2.61 5.89
N ILE A 151 -1.68 3.28 6.23
CA ILE A 151 -1.45 4.70 5.91
C ILE A 151 -0.45 4.79 4.78
N ASP A 152 -0.89 5.35 3.65
CA ASP A 152 -0.08 5.56 2.46
C ASP A 152 -0.08 7.05 2.06
N TYR A 153 0.79 7.82 2.73
CA TYR A 153 0.99 9.25 2.48
C TYR A 153 2.30 9.48 1.76
N GLU A 154 2.19 9.86 0.50
CA GLU A 154 3.32 10.03 -0.38
C GLU A 154 3.71 11.51 -0.58
N ASN A 155 4.89 11.75 -1.15
CA ASN A 155 5.38 13.06 -1.57
C ASN A 155 5.40 14.11 -0.45
N LEU A 156 5.58 13.69 0.80
CA LEU A 156 5.73 14.62 1.91
C LEU A 156 7.12 15.28 1.88
N PRO A 157 7.20 16.59 2.16
CA PRO A 157 8.49 17.28 2.24
C PRO A 157 9.31 16.78 3.44
N PRO A 158 10.65 16.90 3.41
CA PRO A 158 11.54 16.42 4.46
C PRO A 158 11.24 16.96 5.87
N ASP A 159 10.77 18.20 5.96
CA ASP A 159 10.39 18.85 7.23
C ASP A 159 9.13 18.27 7.87
N SER A 160 8.42 17.39 7.17
CA SER A 160 7.29 16.63 7.72
C SER A 160 7.70 15.44 8.59
N ARG A 161 8.98 15.04 8.61
CA ARG A 161 9.48 13.80 9.25
C ARG A 161 9.00 13.63 10.69
N GLN A 162 9.22 14.67 11.51
CA GLN A 162 8.82 14.62 12.92
C GLN A 162 7.28 14.58 13.07
N GLY A 163 6.56 15.46 12.37
CA GLY A 163 5.11 15.51 12.44
C GLY A 163 4.44 14.22 11.96
N PHE A 164 4.99 13.60 10.92
CA PHE A 164 4.50 12.31 10.43
C PHE A 164 4.74 11.19 11.45
N THR A 165 5.94 11.12 12.05
CA THR A 165 6.25 10.16 13.10
C THR A 165 5.31 10.31 14.32
N GLU A 166 5.08 11.55 14.77
CA GLU A 166 4.17 11.85 15.88
C GLU A 166 2.71 11.45 15.55
N PHE A 167 2.27 11.70 14.32
CA PHE A 167 0.95 11.30 13.84
C PHE A 167 0.79 9.77 13.85
N ILE A 168 1.74 9.04 13.25
CA ILE A 168 1.73 7.56 13.22
C ILE A 168 1.76 6.98 14.64
N THR A 169 2.59 7.52 15.53
CA THR A 169 2.64 7.09 16.93
C THR A 169 1.31 7.29 17.64
N SER A 170 0.68 8.45 17.46
CA SER A 170 -0.62 8.75 18.05
C SER A 170 -1.71 7.82 17.50
N LEU A 171 -1.70 7.58 16.19
CA LEU A 171 -2.66 6.69 15.53
C LEU A 171 -2.51 5.24 16.00
N ALA A 172 -1.27 4.74 16.13
CA ALA A 172 -0.99 3.40 16.63
C ALA A 172 -1.60 3.17 18.02
N ILE A 173 -1.37 4.12 18.95
CA ILE A 173 -1.94 4.05 20.33
C ILE A 173 -3.47 3.96 20.28
N LEU A 174 -4.10 4.75 19.41
CA LEU A 174 -5.56 4.78 19.32
C LEU A 174 -6.12 3.50 18.69
N LEU A 175 -5.50 2.99 17.62
CA LEU A 175 -5.91 1.75 16.94
C LEU A 175 -5.71 0.53 17.87
N HIS A 176 -4.61 0.45 18.59
CA HIS A 176 -4.33 -0.64 19.53
C HIS A 176 -5.37 -0.70 20.65
N ARG A 177 -5.88 0.44 21.13
CA ARG A 177 -6.98 0.47 22.11
C ARG A 177 -8.28 -0.12 21.57
N GLU A 178 -8.49 -0.07 20.26
CA GLU A 178 -9.63 -0.67 19.55
C GLU A 178 -9.33 -2.12 19.11
N GLY A 179 -8.14 -2.67 19.46
CA GLY A 179 -7.71 -4.00 19.03
C GLY A 179 -7.40 -4.10 17.52
N LYS A 180 -7.05 -2.98 16.89
CA LYS A 180 -6.75 -2.88 15.45
C LYS A 180 -5.26 -2.68 15.20
N THR A 181 -4.75 -3.22 14.08
CA THR A 181 -3.36 -3.05 13.68
C THR A 181 -3.15 -1.77 12.85
N LEU A 182 -1.93 -1.25 12.86
CA LEU A 182 -1.49 -0.17 11.99
C LEU A 182 -0.38 -0.64 11.07
N SER A 183 -0.58 -0.52 9.77
CA SER A 183 0.51 -0.54 8.79
C SER A 183 0.79 0.86 8.26
N VAL A 184 2.05 1.10 7.90
CA VAL A 184 2.47 2.34 7.26
C VAL A 184 3.27 2.01 6.01
N THR A 185 2.80 2.53 4.88
CA THR A 185 3.45 2.39 3.57
C THR A 185 4.42 3.55 3.38
N VAL A 186 5.65 3.23 2.98
CA VAL A 186 6.74 4.19 2.86
C VAL A 186 7.58 3.96 1.59
N PRO A 187 8.16 5.03 1.01
CA PRO A 187 9.06 4.91 -0.12
C PRO A 187 10.33 4.13 0.24
N ALA A 188 10.90 3.44 -0.75
CA ALA A 188 12.13 2.66 -0.58
C ALA A 188 13.33 3.52 -0.21
N LYS A 189 14.19 2.99 0.68
CA LYS A 189 15.48 3.57 1.07
C LYS A 189 16.53 2.48 1.18
N VAL A 190 17.78 2.80 0.81
CA VAL A 190 18.94 1.94 1.04
C VAL A 190 19.80 2.43 2.23
N ARG A 191 19.48 3.60 2.77
CA ARG A 191 20.05 4.23 3.98
C ARG A 191 19.18 5.41 4.40
N ASP A 192 19.30 5.91 5.61
CA ASP A 192 18.41 6.98 6.11
C ASP A 192 18.47 8.26 5.25
N ASN A 193 19.65 8.70 4.87
CA ASN A 193 19.90 9.86 4.02
C ASN A 193 20.46 9.40 2.68
N ASP A 194 19.66 8.74 1.85
CA ASP A 194 20.08 8.24 0.55
C ASP A 194 20.11 9.30 -0.57
N GLY A 195 19.98 10.57 -0.20
CA GLY A 195 20.04 11.72 -1.11
C GLY A 195 18.73 12.07 -1.79
N GLY A 196 17.68 11.28 -1.58
CA GLY A 196 16.34 11.53 -2.10
C GLY A 196 15.52 12.44 -1.19
N THR A 197 15.01 13.56 -1.71
CA THR A 197 14.11 14.43 -0.94
C THR A 197 12.74 13.78 -0.70
N ILE A 198 12.28 12.96 -1.62
CA ILE A 198 11.00 12.24 -1.59
C ILE A 198 10.92 11.23 -0.42
N ASN A 199 12.06 10.67 0.01
CA ASN A 199 12.10 9.58 0.99
C ASN A 199 12.44 10.08 2.40
N ALA A 200 12.90 11.34 2.52
CA ALA A 200 13.49 11.88 3.75
C ALA A 200 12.48 12.01 4.91
N PHE A 201 11.19 12.15 4.61
CA PHE A 201 10.14 12.25 5.63
C PHE A 201 9.92 10.95 6.42
N ALA A 202 10.20 9.79 5.84
CA ALA A 202 9.94 8.51 6.47
C ALA A 202 11.10 8.10 7.40
N ASP A 203 10.90 8.20 8.70
CA ASP A 203 11.84 7.70 9.71
C ASP A 203 11.59 6.22 9.97
N TYR A 204 12.33 5.35 9.27
CA TYR A 204 12.12 3.90 9.37
C TYR A 204 12.21 3.38 10.79
N ALA A 205 13.21 3.82 11.56
CA ALA A 205 13.40 3.36 12.93
C ALA A 205 12.23 3.78 13.83
N ALA A 206 11.82 5.05 13.76
CA ALA A 206 10.71 5.54 14.57
C ALA A 206 9.36 4.96 14.13
N LEU A 207 9.11 4.79 12.84
CA LEU A 207 7.91 4.16 12.31
C LEU A 207 7.84 2.67 12.71
N GLY A 208 8.97 1.94 12.67
CA GLY A 208 9.05 0.55 13.10
C GLY A 208 8.80 0.35 14.60
N LEU A 209 9.07 1.36 15.44
CA LEU A 209 8.69 1.32 16.85
C LEU A 209 7.17 1.50 17.04
N ALA A 210 6.55 2.35 16.25
CA ALA A 210 5.15 2.73 16.41
C ALA A 210 4.16 1.77 15.72
N ALA A 211 4.41 1.42 14.46
CA ALA A 211 3.52 0.61 13.64
C ALA A 211 3.70 -0.90 13.87
N ASP A 212 2.69 -1.69 13.50
CA ASP A 212 2.75 -3.15 13.50
C ASP A 212 3.42 -3.67 12.22
N GLN A 213 3.29 -2.93 11.11
CA GLN A 213 3.90 -3.23 9.84
C GLN A 213 4.46 -1.94 9.21
N VAL A 214 5.65 -2.04 8.60
CA VAL A 214 6.22 -1.02 7.72
C VAL A 214 6.33 -1.63 6.34
N ARG A 215 5.52 -1.16 5.39
CA ARG A 215 5.43 -1.67 4.03
C ARG A 215 6.30 -0.83 3.11
N LEU A 216 7.25 -1.46 2.47
CA LEU A 216 8.24 -0.78 1.63
C LEU A 216 7.75 -0.78 0.18
N MET A 217 7.62 0.37 -0.46
CA MET A 217 7.40 0.46 -1.91
C MET A 217 8.72 0.21 -2.64
N ALA A 218 9.19 -1.05 -2.68
CA ALA A 218 10.48 -1.41 -3.26
C ALA A 218 10.38 -1.60 -4.77
N TYR A 219 9.92 -0.56 -5.48
CA TYR A 219 9.79 -0.49 -6.93
C TYR A 219 10.01 0.97 -7.41
N GLU A 220 9.94 1.21 -8.72
CA GLU A 220 10.26 2.50 -9.35
C GLU A 220 11.72 2.94 -9.12
N TYR A 221 12.66 1.98 -9.02
CA TYR A 221 14.09 2.30 -9.09
C TYR A 221 14.43 2.93 -10.45
N HIS A 222 13.86 2.37 -11.53
CA HIS A 222 13.80 2.99 -12.82
C HIS A 222 12.34 3.15 -13.25
N GLY A 223 11.82 4.35 -13.12
CA GLY A 223 10.47 4.67 -13.57
C GLY A 223 10.40 4.84 -15.10
N LYS A 224 9.20 5.05 -15.61
CA LYS A 224 8.89 5.13 -17.03
C LYS A 224 9.67 6.19 -17.81
N THR A 225 10.19 7.22 -17.17
CA THR A 225 10.85 8.38 -17.83
C THR A 225 12.32 8.16 -18.12
N GLY A 226 12.95 7.12 -17.57
CA GLY A 226 14.39 6.85 -17.69
C GLY A 226 14.81 6.04 -18.92
N GLY A 227 13.88 5.69 -19.81
CA GLY A 227 14.11 4.77 -20.93
C GLY A 227 14.03 3.30 -20.51
N PRO A 228 14.22 2.33 -21.45
CA PRO A 228 14.03 0.91 -21.19
C PRO A 228 15.05 0.37 -20.19
N GLN A 229 14.62 0.11 -18.98
CA GLN A 229 15.42 -0.46 -17.89
C GLN A 229 14.52 -1.27 -16.94
N PRO A 230 15.09 -2.22 -16.17
CA PRO A 230 14.34 -2.95 -15.16
C PRO A 230 13.79 -2.00 -14.09
N ASN A 231 12.52 -2.17 -13.74
CA ASN A 231 11.83 -1.28 -12.79
C ASN A 231 12.42 -1.39 -11.38
N ALA A 232 12.64 -2.61 -10.90
CA ALA A 232 13.11 -2.85 -9.54
C ALA A 232 14.05 -4.07 -9.47
N PRO A 233 15.34 -3.91 -9.82
CA PRO A 233 16.30 -5.00 -9.78
C PRO A 233 16.37 -5.68 -8.41
N ILE A 234 16.44 -7.00 -8.38
CA ILE A 234 16.47 -7.80 -7.13
C ILE A 234 17.65 -7.41 -6.23
N TRP A 235 18.81 -7.06 -6.81
CA TRP A 235 19.95 -6.58 -6.00
C TRP A 235 19.63 -5.29 -5.25
N TRP A 236 18.85 -4.38 -5.85
CA TRP A 236 18.43 -3.14 -5.19
C TRP A 236 17.34 -3.40 -4.15
N ILE A 237 16.34 -4.23 -4.47
CA ILE A 237 15.30 -4.63 -3.50
C ILE A 237 15.94 -5.25 -2.25
N ARG A 238 16.99 -6.10 -2.43
CA ARG A 238 17.72 -6.68 -1.31
C ARG A 238 18.44 -5.62 -0.46
N GLN A 239 19.00 -4.58 -1.08
CA GLN A 239 19.59 -3.46 -0.34
C GLN A 239 18.54 -2.71 0.49
N VAL A 240 17.38 -2.40 -0.11
CA VAL A 240 16.25 -1.75 0.58
C VAL A 240 15.79 -2.58 1.78
N ALA A 241 15.52 -3.87 1.55
CA ALA A 241 15.07 -4.79 2.59
C ALA A 241 16.11 -4.97 3.72
N THR A 242 17.41 -5.07 3.37
CA THR A 242 18.49 -5.20 4.33
C THR A 242 18.61 -3.95 5.20
N TYR A 243 18.54 -2.77 4.60
CA TYR A 243 18.55 -1.53 5.38
C TYR A 243 17.34 -1.46 6.31
N ALA A 244 16.13 -1.72 5.82
CA ALA A 244 14.92 -1.71 6.64
C ALA A 244 15.03 -2.68 7.82
N ALA A 245 15.43 -3.92 7.58
CA ALA A 245 15.62 -4.94 8.61
C ALA A 245 16.75 -4.62 9.62
N SER A 246 17.65 -3.69 9.30
CA SER A 246 18.72 -3.22 10.22
C SER A 246 18.23 -2.19 11.24
N VAL A 247 17.09 -1.53 10.98
CA VAL A 247 16.55 -0.44 11.82
C VAL A 247 15.10 -0.66 12.28
N ILE A 248 14.42 -1.63 11.70
CA ILE A 248 13.07 -2.08 12.07
C ILE A 248 13.14 -3.56 12.44
N PRO A 249 12.43 -4.06 13.45
CA PRO A 249 12.29 -5.49 13.69
C PRO A 249 11.87 -6.21 12.40
N PRO A 250 12.64 -7.20 11.90
CA PRO A 250 12.41 -7.78 10.57
C PRO A 250 10.99 -8.31 10.35
N GLU A 251 10.37 -8.86 11.39
CA GLU A 251 9.00 -9.37 11.37
C GLU A 251 7.93 -8.29 11.15
N LYS A 252 8.28 -7.01 11.29
CA LYS A 252 7.41 -5.87 10.98
C LYS A 252 7.63 -5.30 9.58
N VAL A 253 8.70 -5.71 8.90
CA VAL A 253 9.02 -5.25 7.54
C VAL A 253 8.24 -6.07 6.53
N ILE A 254 7.42 -5.42 5.71
CA ILE A 254 6.69 -6.03 4.60
C ILE A 254 7.26 -5.53 3.28
N LEU A 255 7.77 -6.45 2.49
CA LEU A 255 8.38 -6.13 1.20
C LEU A 255 7.29 -5.88 0.14
N GLY A 256 7.14 -4.65 -0.30
CA GLY A 256 6.26 -4.29 -1.42
C GLY A 256 6.96 -4.48 -2.75
N ILE A 257 6.34 -5.22 -3.67
CA ILE A 257 6.81 -5.43 -5.03
C ILE A 257 5.77 -4.97 -6.05
N HIS A 258 6.23 -4.63 -7.25
CA HIS A 258 5.35 -4.32 -8.38
C HIS A 258 4.98 -5.59 -9.16
N LEU A 259 3.82 -5.55 -9.84
CA LEU A 259 3.37 -6.60 -10.77
C LEU A 259 3.03 -6.04 -12.16
N TYR A 260 3.51 -4.85 -12.48
CA TYR A 260 3.27 -4.20 -13.77
C TYR A 260 4.55 -4.10 -14.59
N ALA A 261 4.37 -3.88 -15.86
CA ALA A 261 5.42 -3.66 -16.86
C ALA A 261 5.37 -2.22 -17.38
N TYR A 262 6.46 -1.79 -18.01
CA TYR A 262 6.48 -0.60 -18.85
C TYR A 262 6.90 -0.98 -20.27
N ASP A 263 6.24 -0.37 -21.27
CA ASP A 263 6.57 -0.51 -22.70
C ASP A 263 7.12 0.81 -23.23
N TRP A 264 8.37 0.80 -23.64
CA TRP A 264 9.03 1.93 -24.26
C TRP A 264 9.17 1.70 -25.77
N GLY A 265 8.79 2.68 -26.56
CA GLY A 265 8.88 2.64 -28.03
C GLY A 265 7.90 3.58 -28.71
N GLY A 266 6.71 3.70 -28.13
CA GLY A 266 5.68 4.60 -28.62
C GLY A 266 5.79 6.03 -28.08
N LYS A 267 4.78 6.82 -28.39
CA LYS A 267 4.64 8.19 -27.91
C LYS A 267 4.49 8.28 -26.39
N ASP A 268 3.81 7.28 -25.81
CA ASP A 268 3.57 7.15 -24.38
C ASP A 268 4.19 5.86 -23.89
N THR A 269 4.55 5.80 -22.61
CA THR A 269 5.02 4.58 -21.93
C THR A 269 3.92 4.10 -21.00
N PRO A 270 2.98 3.26 -21.48
CA PRO A 270 1.89 2.75 -20.66
C PRO A 270 2.40 1.75 -19.62
N ALA A 271 1.78 1.75 -18.45
CA ALA A 271 1.88 0.63 -17.55
C ALA A 271 0.92 -0.48 -18.02
N MET A 272 1.38 -1.72 -18.00
CA MET A 272 0.64 -2.90 -18.44
C MET A 272 0.92 -4.09 -17.52
N TRP A 273 0.13 -5.16 -17.64
CA TRP A 273 0.34 -6.39 -16.91
C TRP A 273 1.13 -7.43 -17.72
N TRP A 274 1.57 -8.47 -17.04
CA TRP A 274 2.18 -9.63 -17.71
C TRP A 274 1.27 -10.21 -18.80
N SER A 275 -0.03 -10.31 -18.55
CA SER A 275 -1.01 -10.77 -19.54
C SER A 275 -1.05 -9.91 -20.81
N ASP A 276 -0.85 -8.60 -20.70
CA ASP A 276 -0.77 -7.71 -21.86
C ASP A 276 0.53 -7.97 -22.65
N VAL A 277 1.64 -8.23 -21.95
CA VAL A 277 2.92 -8.59 -22.57
C VAL A 277 2.78 -9.87 -23.38
N GLN A 278 2.09 -10.89 -22.86
CA GLN A 278 1.80 -12.13 -23.60
C GLN A 278 0.94 -11.87 -24.86
N ALA A 279 -0.03 -10.97 -24.75
CA ALA A 279 -0.83 -10.55 -25.91
C ALA A 279 0.00 -9.82 -26.98
N LEU A 280 0.93 -8.96 -26.57
CA LEU A 280 1.86 -8.29 -27.49
C LEU A 280 2.81 -9.28 -28.16
N GLU A 281 3.35 -10.28 -27.43
CA GLU A 281 4.17 -11.34 -28.00
C GLU A 281 3.41 -12.10 -29.10
N THR A 282 2.19 -12.53 -28.79
CA THR A 282 1.33 -13.23 -29.71
C THR A 282 1.04 -12.40 -30.95
N ARG A 283 0.81 -11.11 -30.79
CA ARG A 283 0.41 -10.20 -31.88
C ARG A 283 1.56 -9.79 -32.78
N TYR A 284 2.74 -9.54 -32.23
CA TYR A 284 3.87 -8.93 -32.92
C TYR A 284 5.09 -9.85 -33.05
N GLY A 285 5.03 -11.07 -32.49
CA GLY A 285 6.14 -12.02 -32.55
C GLY A 285 7.34 -11.56 -31.72
N GLY A 286 7.09 -10.95 -30.56
CA GLY A 286 8.14 -10.46 -29.66
C GLY A 286 9.05 -11.59 -29.17
N LYS A 287 10.26 -11.21 -28.75
CA LYS A 287 11.21 -12.17 -28.14
C LYS A 287 11.39 -11.81 -26.66
N GLN A 288 10.93 -12.70 -25.80
CA GLN A 288 11.13 -12.60 -24.35
C GLN A 288 12.52 -13.14 -23.96
N THR A 289 13.14 -12.50 -22.99
CA THR A 289 14.41 -12.91 -22.39
C THR A 289 14.36 -12.61 -20.90
N PHE A 290 14.55 -13.64 -20.07
CA PHE A 290 14.76 -13.44 -18.64
C PHE A 290 16.18 -12.91 -18.40
N VAL A 291 16.30 -11.76 -17.79
CA VAL A 291 17.61 -11.13 -17.48
C VAL A 291 17.95 -11.42 -16.03
N GLU A 292 18.70 -12.50 -15.82
CA GLU A 292 19.00 -12.97 -14.47
C GLU A 292 19.86 -12.00 -13.67
N LYS A 293 20.93 -11.46 -14.29
CA LYS A 293 21.91 -10.64 -13.60
C LYS A 293 22.59 -9.60 -14.48
N ASP A 294 23.12 -8.56 -13.87
CA ASP A 294 24.10 -7.63 -14.41
C ASP A 294 25.39 -7.62 -13.56
N ASP A 295 26.26 -6.62 -13.77
CA ASP A 295 27.51 -6.42 -13.01
C ASP A 295 27.28 -6.05 -11.52
N ARG A 296 26.09 -5.62 -11.15
CA ARG A 296 25.67 -5.23 -9.78
C ARG A 296 25.04 -6.37 -9.00
N GLY A 297 24.50 -7.39 -9.67
CA GLY A 297 23.85 -8.54 -9.04
C GLY A 297 22.68 -9.10 -9.80
N ILE A 298 21.75 -9.77 -9.08
CA ILE A 298 20.54 -10.36 -9.70
C ILE A 298 19.58 -9.25 -10.09
N LEU A 299 19.25 -9.15 -11.39
CA LEU A 299 18.18 -8.30 -11.91
C LEU A 299 16.82 -8.94 -11.66
N GLY A 300 16.65 -10.16 -12.16
CA GLY A 300 15.47 -10.99 -11.94
C GLY A 300 14.24 -10.59 -12.75
N GLU A 301 14.31 -9.56 -13.60
CA GLU A 301 13.19 -9.14 -14.47
C GLU A 301 13.32 -9.71 -15.88
N SER A 302 12.19 -9.85 -16.55
CA SER A 302 12.11 -10.27 -17.94
C SER A 302 11.98 -9.06 -18.87
N MET A 303 12.58 -9.18 -20.07
CA MET A 303 12.52 -8.17 -21.10
C MET A 303 11.95 -8.77 -22.38
N MET A 304 11.12 -8.01 -23.09
CA MET A 304 10.66 -8.34 -24.43
C MET A 304 10.98 -7.21 -25.40
N THR A 305 11.40 -7.55 -26.61
CA THR A 305 11.51 -6.60 -27.71
C THR A 305 10.59 -7.01 -28.84
N TYR A 306 9.91 -6.03 -29.44
CA TYR A 306 9.07 -6.24 -30.62
C TYR A 306 9.06 -5.00 -31.51
N SER A 307 8.44 -5.10 -32.70
CA SER A 307 8.35 -3.98 -33.63
C SER A 307 6.95 -3.87 -34.20
N ILE A 308 6.47 -2.64 -34.31
CA ILE A 308 5.25 -2.31 -35.07
C ILE A 308 5.65 -1.71 -36.43
N ILE A 309 5.11 -2.28 -37.49
CA ILE A 309 5.32 -1.78 -38.84
C ILE A 309 4.10 -0.96 -39.22
N HIS A 310 4.29 0.33 -39.42
CA HIS A 310 3.27 1.23 -39.88
C HIS A 310 3.34 1.32 -41.39
N SER A 311 2.33 0.82 -42.10
CA SER A 311 2.16 1.05 -43.53
C SER A 311 1.72 2.47 -43.76
N PRO A 312 2.34 3.18 -44.74
CA PRO A 312 1.84 4.49 -45.09
C PRO A 312 0.42 4.36 -45.65
N MET A 313 -0.45 5.33 -45.31
CA MET A 313 -1.66 5.52 -46.11
C MET A 313 -1.25 6.00 -47.47
N CYS A 314 -1.27 5.14 -48.49
CA CYS A 314 -1.02 5.51 -49.86
C CYS A 314 -2.22 6.28 -50.40
N PRO A 315 -2.04 7.49 -50.97
CA PRO A 315 -3.01 8.06 -51.91
C PRO A 315 -3.21 7.09 -53.05
N THR A 316 -4.25 7.24 -53.83
CA THR A 316 -4.67 6.36 -54.92
C THR A 316 -3.62 6.08 -56.00
N ASP A 317 -2.47 6.79 -56.00
CA ASP A 317 -1.34 6.60 -56.94
C ASP A 317 -0.20 5.89 -56.20
N PHE A 318 0.02 4.63 -56.54
CA PHE A 318 1.00 3.71 -55.96
C PHE A 318 2.47 4.20 -55.99
N TYR A 319 2.78 5.27 -56.71
CA TYR A 319 4.15 5.75 -56.93
C TYR A 319 4.66 6.75 -55.88
N ASP A 320 3.78 7.30 -55.02
CA ASP A 320 4.14 8.30 -54.02
C ASP A 320 3.88 7.82 -52.57
N CYS A 321 3.98 6.52 -52.31
CA CYS A 321 3.88 6.01 -50.96
C CYS A 321 5.08 6.41 -50.11
N ALA A 322 4.85 7.03 -48.95
CA ALA A 322 5.90 7.21 -47.95
C ALA A 322 6.49 5.85 -47.54
N PRO A 323 7.77 5.76 -47.18
CA PRO A 323 8.37 4.49 -46.77
C PRO A 323 7.67 3.98 -45.48
N TYR A 324 7.65 2.65 -45.30
CA TYR A 324 7.24 2.02 -44.06
C TYR A 324 8.06 2.57 -42.89
N THR A 325 7.39 2.85 -41.77
CA THR A 325 8.09 3.21 -40.55
C THR A 325 8.03 2.02 -39.58
N VAL A 326 9.14 1.80 -38.91
CA VAL A 326 9.26 0.71 -37.91
C VAL A 326 9.42 1.36 -36.54
N GLU A 327 8.45 1.12 -35.70
CA GLU A 327 8.48 1.51 -34.29
C GLU A 327 9.00 0.33 -33.46
N LYS A 328 10.13 0.52 -32.78
CA LYS A 328 10.75 -0.52 -31.95
C LYS A 328 10.34 -0.34 -30.50
N HIS A 329 9.91 -1.41 -29.89
CA HIS A 329 9.47 -1.46 -28.50
C HIS A 329 10.40 -2.31 -27.65
N THR A 330 10.56 -1.90 -26.40
CA THR A 330 11.20 -2.68 -25.33
C THR A 330 10.31 -2.64 -24.12
N VAL A 331 9.93 -3.81 -23.64
CA VAL A 331 9.10 -3.99 -22.44
C VAL A 331 9.96 -4.62 -21.35
N TRP A 332 9.97 -4.05 -20.16
CA TRP A 332 10.46 -4.70 -18.95
C TRP A 332 9.28 -5.10 -18.08
N PHE A 333 9.29 -6.33 -17.56
CA PHE A 333 8.17 -6.90 -16.83
C PHE A 333 8.62 -7.95 -15.82
N VAL A 334 7.74 -8.23 -14.86
CA VAL A 334 7.95 -9.25 -13.85
C VAL A 334 7.13 -10.50 -14.14
N ASP A 335 7.70 -11.65 -13.81
CA ASP A 335 7.11 -12.97 -13.93
C ASP A 335 7.24 -13.76 -12.61
N ALA A 336 6.84 -15.01 -12.60
CA ALA A 336 6.94 -15.89 -11.43
C ALA A 336 8.37 -16.00 -10.88
N LYS A 337 9.39 -15.95 -11.74
CA LYS A 337 10.80 -16.04 -11.31
C LYS A 337 11.21 -14.83 -10.49
N TYR A 338 10.80 -13.62 -10.94
CA TYR A 338 11.03 -12.40 -10.17
C TYR A 338 10.40 -12.49 -8.77
N VAL A 339 9.15 -12.93 -8.71
CA VAL A 339 8.44 -13.10 -7.43
C VAL A 339 9.17 -14.11 -6.54
N ALA A 340 9.70 -15.20 -7.10
CA ALA A 340 10.47 -16.19 -6.35
C ALA A 340 11.77 -15.60 -5.76
N PHE A 341 12.50 -14.77 -6.52
CA PHE A 341 13.68 -14.06 -6.00
C PHE A 341 13.32 -13.07 -4.89
N ALA A 342 12.23 -12.31 -5.06
CA ALA A 342 11.78 -11.37 -4.05
C ALA A 342 11.30 -12.09 -2.78
N TRP A 343 10.58 -13.21 -2.93
CA TRP A 343 10.15 -14.05 -1.81
C TRP A 343 11.34 -14.69 -1.08
N GLN A 344 12.42 -15.03 -1.80
CA GLN A 344 13.65 -15.50 -1.17
C GLN A 344 14.28 -14.44 -0.27
N ILE A 345 14.19 -13.13 -0.62
CA ILE A 345 14.64 -12.04 0.27
C ILE A 345 13.82 -12.03 1.56
N VAL A 346 12.50 -12.19 1.48
CA VAL A 346 11.62 -12.26 2.66
C VAL A 346 12.06 -13.37 3.60
N ARG A 347 12.36 -14.56 3.07
CA ARG A 347 12.83 -15.72 3.87
C ARG A 347 14.21 -15.50 4.44
N ASP A 348 15.18 -15.06 3.63
CA ASP A 348 16.57 -14.86 4.04
C ASP A 348 16.70 -13.87 5.20
N LEU A 349 15.95 -12.76 5.13
CA LEU A 349 15.97 -11.68 6.10
C LEU A 349 14.92 -11.85 7.20
N LYS A 350 14.10 -12.93 7.15
CA LYS A 350 13.00 -13.20 8.10
C LYS A 350 12.03 -12.04 8.23
N LEU A 351 11.67 -11.43 7.09
CA LEU A 351 10.73 -10.34 7.06
C LEU A 351 9.32 -10.80 7.40
N GLY A 352 8.45 -9.87 7.80
CA GLY A 352 7.06 -10.14 8.12
C GLY A 352 6.21 -10.59 6.94
N GLY A 353 6.67 -10.39 5.70
CA GLY A 353 5.98 -10.85 4.50
C GLY A 353 6.22 -9.99 3.26
N MET A 354 5.30 -10.12 2.32
CA MET A 354 5.30 -9.41 1.04
C MET A 354 3.91 -8.84 0.76
N VAL A 355 3.86 -7.69 0.12
CA VAL A 355 2.63 -7.10 -0.43
C VAL A 355 2.86 -6.70 -1.88
N MET A 356 1.83 -6.84 -2.73
CA MET A 356 1.94 -6.71 -4.18
C MET A 356 1.15 -5.53 -4.71
N TRP A 357 1.79 -4.68 -5.52
CA TRP A 357 1.19 -3.59 -6.28
C TRP A 357 1.29 -3.87 -7.78
N ARG A 358 0.24 -4.16 -8.44
CA ARG A 358 -1.04 -4.67 -7.95
C ARG A 358 -1.45 -5.90 -8.76
N PRO A 359 -2.12 -6.87 -8.14
CA PRO A 359 -2.67 -8.02 -8.86
C PRO A 359 -3.69 -7.57 -9.92
N GLY A 360 -3.81 -8.36 -10.99
CA GLY A 360 -4.80 -8.06 -12.01
C GLY A 360 -4.49 -8.55 -13.42
N GLY A 361 -3.43 -9.25 -13.61
CA GLY A 361 -2.96 -9.74 -14.91
C GLY A 361 -1.53 -10.23 -14.81
N GLU A 362 -1.14 -10.62 -13.60
CA GLU A 362 0.13 -11.21 -13.26
C GLU A 362 0.34 -12.58 -13.89
N ASP A 363 1.59 -13.06 -13.94
CA ASP A 363 1.94 -14.42 -14.29
C ASP A 363 1.29 -15.39 -13.28
N PRO A 364 0.33 -16.24 -13.69
CA PRO A 364 -0.37 -17.13 -12.76
C PRO A 364 0.57 -18.13 -12.07
N ALA A 365 1.74 -18.45 -12.64
CA ALA A 365 2.72 -19.33 -12.02
C ALA A 365 3.36 -18.73 -10.75
N MET A 366 3.23 -17.42 -10.51
CA MET A 366 3.75 -16.81 -9.29
C MET A 366 3.08 -17.31 -8.01
N TRP A 367 1.85 -17.81 -8.09
CA TRP A 367 1.12 -18.30 -6.92
C TRP A 367 1.71 -19.60 -6.37
N ASP A 368 2.38 -20.38 -7.22
CA ASP A 368 3.08 -21.61 -6.80
C ASP A 368 4.29 -21.31 -5.90
N VAL A 369 4.84 -20.08 -5.99
CA VAL A 369 5.97 -19.63 -5.17
C VAL A 369 5.63 -19.64 -3.67
N PHE A 370 4.39 -19.34 -3.33
CA PHE A 370 3.93 -19.23 -1.93
C PHE A 370 3.49 -20.58 -1.34
N THR A 371 3.25 -21.59 -2.18
CA THR A 371 2.83 -22.93 -1.75
C THR A 371 3.99 -23.89 -1.53
N GLN A 372 5.16 -23.59 -2.06
CA GLN A 372 6.39 -24.37 -1.89
C GLN A 372 7.09 -23.95 -0.58
N GLN A 373 6.61 -24.46 0.57
CA GLN A 373 7.25 -24.32 1.88
C GLN A 373 8.14 -25.49 2.21
#